data_db40abddab40c37b07879b6c56df35d5
#
_entry.id   db40abddab40c37b07879b6c56df35d5
#
_cell.length_a   1.000
_cell.length_b   1.000
_cell.length_c   1.000
_cell.angle_alpha   90.00
_cell.angle_beta   90.00
_cell.angle_gamma   90.00
#
_symmetry.space_group_name_H-M   'P 1'
#
loop_
_entity.id
_entity.type
_entity.pdbx_description
1 polymer ?
#
loop_
_entity_poly.entity_id
_entity_poly.type
_entity_poly.pdbx_seq_one_letter_code
_entity_poly.pdbx_strand_id
1 'polypeptide(L)'
;MQCQKCENIAVYTRKYSGESLCSECFSNSILRKAAKTISKYKMIKNDELVVVGVSGGKDSLVLLSILKKMSETHNFKIIAVTIDEGIPGYRDEALGIVKSFCSKLDVEFRTYSYKELYDVTLSESLELREDEKTTSCSICGIFRRRALDHAAKELGANVIATGHNLDDSLQTFLINTLSGDSNKIGWMSPGSDSKQIRKIKPLAEIYESEIVFYAFTNDLPFQTEPCPHMNEGIRTEIREFLNSLENQHSGIKNNMYRSIIKISEVMKDVSFKEKRICSNCGNQCTGKICAVCNMI
;
A
#
# COMPACT_ATOMS: atom_id res chain seq x y z
N MET A 1 3.97 -6.31 -33.07
CA MET A 1 3.52 -7.60 -32.47
C MET A 1 2.03 -7.48 -32.22
N GLN A 2 1.27 -8.54 -32.46
CA GLN A 2 -0.19 -8.57 -32.25
C GLN A 2 -0.53 -8.94 -30.80
N CYS A 3 -1.64 -8.41 -30.27
CA CYS A 3 -2.13 -8.76 -28.93
C CYS A 3 -2.58 -10.23 -28.91
N GLN A 4 -2.19 -10.96 -27.87
CA GLN A 4 -2.55 -12.40 -27.75
C GLN A 4 -3.99 -12.64 -27.28
N LYS A 5 -4.77 -11.58 -27.01
CA LYS A 5 -6.17 -11.67 -26.53
C LYS A 5 -7.18 -11.10 -27.55
N CYS A 6 -6.74 -10.28 -28.49
CA CYS A 6 -7.54 -9.65 -29.54
C CYS A 6 -6.67 -9.30 -30.75
N GLU A 7 -7.25 -8.69 -31.77
CA GLU A 7 -6.57 -8.35 -33.02
C GLU A 7 -5.78 -7.01 -32.98
N ASN A 8 -5.86 -6.25 -31.88
CA ASN A 8 -5.17 -4.97 -31.73
C ASN A 8 -3.65 -5.13 -31.63
N ILE A 9 -2.91 -4.04 -31.86
CA ILE A 9 -1.47 -4.01 -31.71
C ILE A 9 -1.11 -4.12 -30.21
N ALA A 10 -0.18 -5.01 -29.89
CA ALA A 10 0.36 -5.13 -28.54
C ALA A 10 1.30 -3.95 -28.21
N VAL A 11 1.13 -3.37 -27.02
CA VAL A 11 1.91 -2.24 -26.52
C VAL A 11 2.70 -2.58 -25.26
N TYR A 12 2.42 -3.73 -24.65
CA TYR A 12 3.10 -4.20 -23.45
C TYR A 12 3.38 -5.70 -23.53
N THR A 13 4.63 -6.09 -23.22
CA THR A 13 5.02 -7.51 -23.13
C THR A 13 5.51 -7.82 -21.71
N ARG A 14 4.89 -8.80 -21.07
CA ARG A 14 5.28 -9.31 -19.77
C ARG A 14 6.48 -10.23 -19.91
N LYS A 15 7.67 -9.77 -19.54
CA LYS A 15 8.90 -10.58 -19.65
C LYS A 15 8.79 -11.93 -18.95
N TYR A 16 8.14 -11.99 -17.76
CA TYR A 16 8.02 -13.21 -16.96
C TYR A 16 7.05 -14.29 -17.52
N SER A 17 6.18 -13.94 -18.46
CA SER A 17 5.23 -14.88 -19.08
C SER A 17 5.28 -14.90 -20.60
N GLY A 18 5.97 -13.94 -21.23
CA GLY A 18 5.97 -13.74 -22.67
C GLY A 18 4.66 -13.20 -23.23
N GLU A 19 3.66 -12.87 -22.38
CA GLU A 19 2.35 -12.40 -22.82
C GLU A 19 2.43 -10.96 -23.35
N SER A 20 1.99 -10.75 -24.62
CA SER A 20 1.96 -9.45 -25.27
C SER A 20 0.52 -8.96 -25.44
N LEU A 21 0.21 -7.76 -24.94
CA LEU A 21 -1.15 -7.23 -24.80
C LEU A 21 -1.26 -5.81 -25.35
N CYS A 22 -2.42 -5.46 -25.93
CA CYS A 22 -2.82 -4.08 -26.17
C CYS A 22 -3.22 -3.38 -24.86
N SER A 23 -3.39 -2.06 -24.86
CA SER A 23 -3.74 -1.25 -23.68
C SER A 23 -4.99 -1.76 -22.95
N GLU A 24 -6.05 -2.04 -23.71
CA GLU A 24 -7.32 -2.50 -23.14
C GLU A 24 -7.20 -3.91 -22.51
N CYS A 25 -6.64 -4.87 -23.25
CA CYS A 25 -6.42 -6.23 -22.74
C CYS A 25 -5.47 -6.25 -21.55
N PHE A 26 -4.47 -5.38 -21.55
CA PHE A 26 -3.57 -5.19 -20.42
C PHE A 26 -4.33 -4.65 -19.20
N SER A 27 -5.08 -3.55 -19.33
CA SER A 27 -5.86 -2.96 -18.24
C SER A 27 -6.85 -3.96 -17.65
N ASN A 28 -7.56 -4.70 -18.50
CA ASN A 28 -8.47 -5.78 -18.08
C ASN A 28 -7.73 -6.91 -17.36
N SER A 29 -6.49 -7.22 -17.74
CA SER A 29 -5.68 -8.23 -17.08
C SER A 29 -5.24 -7.81 -15.68
N ILE A 30 -4.94 -6.52 -15.45
CA ILE A 30 -4.61 -5.96 -14.14
C ILE A 30 -5.83 -6.01 -13.21
N LEU A 31 -7.02 -5.61 -13.69
CA LEU A 31 -8.26 -5.76 -12.95
C LEU A 31 -8.50 -7.22 -12.50
N ARG A 32 -8.33 -8.19 -13.41
CA ARG A 32 -8.47 -9.61 -13.08
C ARG A 32 -7.43 -10.10 -12.08
N LYS A 33 -6.17 -9.63 -12.15
CA LYS A 33 -5.14 -9.97 -11.17
C LYS A 33 -5.53 -9.47 -9.78
N ALA A 34 -5.94 -8.20 -9.66
CA ALA A 34 -6.39 -7.64 -8.39
C ALA A 34 -7.60 -8.39 -7.83
N ALA A 35 -8.62 -8.67 -8.67
CA ALA A 35 -9.79 -9.45 -8.28
C ALA A 35 -9.43 -10.86 -7.81
N LYS A 36 -8.49 -11.52 -8.49
CA LYS A 36 -7.97 -12.85 -8.09
C LYS A 36 -7.27 -12.79 -6.74
N THR A 37 -6.46 -11.75 -6.49
CA THR A 37 -5.78 -11.54 -5.21
C THR A 37 -6.78 -11.29 -4.09
N ILE A 38 -7.79 -10.44 -4.31
CA ILE A 38 -8.88 -10.17 -3.36
C ILE A 38 -9.64 -11.46 -3.01
N SER A 39 -10.00 -12.24 -4.02
CA SER A 39 -10.72 -13.52 -3.82
C SER A 39 -9.87 -14.57 -3.10
N LYS A 40 -8.61 -14.76 -3.54
CA LYS A 40 -7.65 -15.73 -2.96
C LYS A 40 -7.44 -15.52 -1.46
N TYR A 41 -7.33 -14.26 -1.03
CA TYR A 41 -7.08 -13.91 0.37
C TYR A 41 -8.36 -13.46 1.11
N LYS A 42 -9.55 -13.62 0.51
CA LYS A 42 -10.86 -13.25 1.10
C LYS A 42 -10.86 -11.84 1.68
N MET A 43 -10.30 -10.89 0.93
CA MET A 43 -9.99 -9.54 1.41
C MET A 43 -11.22 -8.67 1.65
N ILE A 44 -12.24 -8.78 0.80
CA ILE A 44 -13.47 -7.97 0.84
C ILE A 44 -14.66 -8.92 0.81
N LYS A 45 -15.66 -8.67 1.64
CA LYS A 45 -16.94 -9.38 1.70
C LYS A 45 -18.06 -8.48 1.21
N ASN A 46 -19.23 -9.08 0.97
CA ASN A 46 -20.44 -8.32 0.64
C ASN A 46 -20.83 -7.37 1.79
N ASP A 47 -21.43 -6.24 1.43
CA ASP A 47 -21.94 -5.20 2.31
C ASP A 47 -20.86 -4.47 3.16
N GLU A 48 -19.57 -4.70 2.86
CA GLU A 48 -18.49 -4.06 3.61
C GLU A 48 -18.19 -2.65 3.09
N LEU A 49 -17.77 -1.80 4.05
CA LEU A 49 -17.20 -0.49 3.77
C LEU A 49 -15.68 -0.59 3.78
N VAL A 50 -15.06 -0.21 2.66
CA VAL A 50 -13.61 -0.23 2.44
C VAL A 50 -13.06 1.19 2.44
N VAL A 51 -12.23 1.53 3.41
CA VAL A 51 -11.41 2.73 3.37
C VAL A 51 -10.21 2.47 2.47
N VAL A 52 -10.05 3.27 1.42
CA VAL A 52 -8.91 3.22 0.51
C VAL A 52 -7.94 4.33 0.87
N GLY A 53 -6.75 3.95 1.36
CA GLY A 53 -5.69 4.91 1.67
C GLY A 53 -5.07 5.45 0.38
N VAL A 54 -5.26 6.75 0.12
CA VAL A 54 -4.84 7.42 -1.12
C VAL A 54 -3.81 8.50 -0.81
N SER A 55 -2.58 8.33 -1.29
CA SER A 55 -1.47 9.26 -1.03
C SER A 55 -1.25 10.30 -2.13
N GLY A 56 -1.89 10.17 -3.29
CA GLY A 56 -1.60 10.95 -4.50
C GLY A 56 -0.56 10.30 -5.43
N GLY A 57 0.16 9.29 -4.96
CA GLY A 57 1.07 8.51 -5.79
C GLY A 57 0.35 7.45 -6.65
N LYS A 58 1.00 7.03 -7.74
CA LYS A 58 0.49 6.11 -8.78
C LYS A 58 -0.19 4.86 -8.21
N ASP A 59 0.45 4.18 -7.25
CA ASP A 59 -0.04 2.90 -6.71
C ASP A 59 -1.40 3.07 -6.00
N SER A 60 -1.54 4.14 -5.23
CA SER A 60 -2.77 4.43 -4.49
C SER A 60 -3.94 4.82 -5.40
N LEU A 61 -3.66 5.57 -6.47
CA LEU A 61 -4.68 5.98 -7.44
C LEU A 61 -5.09 4.82 -8.36
N VAL A 62 -4.15 3.95 -8.74
CA VAL A 62 -4.46 2.71 -9.44
C VAL A 62 -5.34 1.81 -8.58
N LEU A 63 -5.00 1.64 -7.29
CA LEU A 63 -5.84 0.89 -6.35
C LEU A 63 -7.25 1.47 -6.28
N LEU A 64 -7.39 2.79 -6.11
CA LEU A 64 -8.69 3.46 -6.04
C LEU A 64 -9.51 3.23 -7.33
N SER A 65 -8.88 3.42 -8.49
CA SER A 65 -9.53 3.17 -9.81
C SER A 65 -10.02 1.73 -9.96
N ILE A 66 -9.20 0.75 -9.54
CA ILE A 66 -9.56 -0.67 -9.60
C ILE A 66 -10.72 -0.98 -8.65
N LEU A 67 -10.64 -0.54 -7.39
CA LEU A 67 -11.68 -0.81 -6.40
C LEU A 67 -12.99 -0.10 -6.73
N LYS A 68 -12.95 1.10 -7.33
CA LYS A 68 -14.17 1.78 -7.83
C LYS A 68 -14.84 0.95 -8.92
N LYS A 69 -14.10 0.53 -9.95
CA LYS A 69 -14.65 -0.34 -11.01
C LYS A 69 -15.23 -1.64 -10.46
N MET A 70 -14.59 -2.22 -9.44
CA MET A 70 -15.10 -3.46 -8.81
C MET A 70 -16.35 -3.20 -7.96
N SER A 71 -16.44 -2.08 -7.25
CA SER A 71 -17.63 -1.76 -6.43
C SER A 71 -18.89 -1.52 -7.25
N GLU A 72 -18.77 -1.22 -8.54
CA GLU A 72 -19.90 -1.10 -9.47
C GLU A 72 -20.55 -2.45 -9.83
N THR A 73 -19.81 -3.55 -9.67
CA THR A 73 -20.25 -4.91 -10.02
C THR A 73 -20.31 -5.85 -8.83
N HIS A 74 -19.76 -5.45 -7.70
CA HIS A 74 -19.71 -6.24 -6.45
C HIS A 74 -20.31 -5.42 -5.32
N ASN A 75 -21.00 -6.08 -4.40
CA ASN A 75 -21.70 -5.43 -3.30
C ASN A 75 -20.75 -5.01 -2.15
N PHE A 76 -20.00 -3.93 -2.33
CA PHE A 76 -19.24 -3.24 -1.28
C PHE A 76 -19.13 -1.75 -1.59
N LYS A 77 -18.87 -0.94 -0.56
CA LYS A 77 -18.71 0.51 -0.69
C LYS A 77 -17.26 0.91 -0.46
N ILE A 78 -16.85 2.04 -1.06
CA ILE A 78 -15.51 2.61 -0.87
C ILE A 78 -15.59 4.06 -0.41
N ILE A 79 -14.65 4.45 0.46
CA ILE A 79 -14.35 5.86 0.80
C ILE A 79 -12.84 6.05 0.63
N ALA A 80 -12.45 7.07 -0.10
CA ALA A 80 -11.05 7.45 -0.23
C ALA A 80 -10.62 8.28 0.99
N VAL A 81 -9.50 7.90 1.61
CA VAL A 81 -8.93 8.61 2.76
C VAL A 81 -7.49 8.99 2.46
N THR A 82 -7.20 10.27 2.61
CA THR A 82 -5.84 10.81 2.55
C THR A 82 -5.40 11.25 3.93
N ILE A 83 -4.15 10.95 4.25
CA ILE A 83 -3.50 11.45 5.44
C ILE A 83 -2.56 12.58 5.04
N ASP A 84 -2.73 13.74 5.65
CA ASP A 84 -1.84 14.87 5.51
C ASP A 84 -0.78 14.83 6.60
N GLU A 85 0.46 14.62 6.19
CA GLU A 85 1.61 14.54 7.09
C GLU A 85 2.16 15.92 7.48
N GLY A 86 1.67 17.00 6.87
CA GLY A 86 2.14 18.36 7.11
C GLY A 86 3.54 18.62 6.55
N ILE A 87 3.87 18.07 5.37
CA ILE A 87 5.10 18.36 4.63
C ILE A 87 4.81 19.53 3.68
N PRO A 88 5.33 20.75 3.96
CA PRO A 88 4.99 21.94 3.18
C PRO A 88 5.38 21.79 1.69
N GLY A 89 4.51 22.26 0.80
CA GLY A 89 4.71 22.24 -0.66
C GLY A 89 4.51 20.86 -1.31
N TYR A 90 4.97 19.80 -0.67
CA TYR A 90 4.84 18.43 -1.18
C TYR A 90 3.41 17.89 -1.06
N ARG A 91 2.75 18.16 0.06
CA ARG A 91 1.43 17.57 0.36
C ARG A 91 0.27 18.26 -0.36
N ASP A 92 0.40 19.56 -0.60
CA ASP A 92 -0.64 20.37 -1.23
C ASP A 92 -0.98 19.89 -2.64
N GLU A 93 0.05 19.60 -3.45
CA GLU A 93 -0.11 19.04 -4.81
C GLU A 93 -0.83 17.69 -4.76
N ALA A 94 -0.37 16.79 -3.90
CA ALA A 94 -0.95 15.45 -3.75
C ALA A 94 -2.44 15.52 -3.35
N LEU A 95 -2.80 16.40 -2.41
CA LEU A 95 -4.18 16.61 -1.98
C LEU A 95 -5.06 17.13 -3.12
N GLY A 96 -4.55 18.08 -3.92
CA GLY A 96 -5.24 18.60 -5.10
C GLY A 96 -5.53 17.51 -6.13
N ILE A 97 -4.53 16.68 -6.44
CA ILE A 97 -4.64 15.53 -7.35
C ILE A 97 -5.70 14.55 -6.86
N VAL A 98 -5.62 14.14 -5.58
CA VAL A 98 -6.55 13.14 -5.02
C VAL A 98 -7.98 13.68 -5.01
N LYS A 99 -8.19 14.92 -4.57
CA LYS A 99 -9.52 15.56 -4.54
C LYS A 99 -10.16 15.60 -5.93
N SER A 100 -9.41 16.05 -6.94
CA SER A 100 -9.86 16.09 -8.32
C SER A 100 -10.19 14.68 -8.86
N PHE A 101 -9.33 13.71 -8.59
CA PHE A 101 -9.52 12.34 -9.06
C PHE A 101 -10.71 11.65 -8.38
N CYS A 102 -10.91 11.83 -7.08
CA CYS A 102 -12.08 11.32 -6.37
C CYS A 102 -13.37 11.92 -6.91
N SER A 103 -13.39 13.23 -7.18
CA SER A 103 -14.53 13.90 -7.80
C SER A 103 -14.85 13.32 -9.20
N LYS A 104 -13.82 13.09 -10.03
CA LYS A 104 -13.97 12.47 -11.36
C LYS A 104 -14.55 11.06 -11.30
N LEU A 105 -14.20 10.29 -10.26
CA LEU A 105 -14.65 8.92 -10.05
C LEU A 105 -15.99 8.82 -9.30
N ASP A 106 -16.56 9.93 -8.83
CA ASP A 106 -17.70 9.93 -7.92
C ASP A 106 -17.46 9.04 -6.69
N VAL A 107 -16.34 9.30 -5.98
CA VAL A 107 -15.95 8.61 -4.76
C VAL A 107 -15.91 9.60 -3.60
N GLU A 108 -16.55 9.26 -2.49
CA GLU A 108 -16.47 10.03 -1.26
C GLU A 108 -15.01 10.13 -0.80
N PHE A 109 -14.59 11.34 -0.40
CA PHE A 109 -13.23 11.65 -0.01
C PHE A 109 -13.17 12.31 1.35
N ARG A 110 -12.25 11.86 2.20
CA ARG A 110 -11.96 12.43 3.53
C ARG A 110 -10.47 12.67 3.68
N THR A 111 -10.11 13.72 4.40
CA THR A 111 -8.73 14.06 4.75
C THR A 111 -8.60 14.08 6.28
N TYR A 112 -7.50 13.52 6.78
CA TYR A 112 -7.10 13.58 8.18
C TYR A 112 -5.66 14.05 8.23
N SER A 113 -5.31 14.94 9.15
CA SER A 113 -3.95 15.44 9.28
C SER A 113 -3.27 14.93 10.56
N TYR A 114 -1.94 14.87 10.53
CA TYR A 114 -1.18 14.59 11.75
C TYR A 114 -1.41 15.69 12.80
N LYS A 115 -1.53 16.96 12.34
CA LYS A 115 -1.75 18.09 13.24
C LYS A 115 -3.07 17.96 14.01
N GLU A 116 -4.16 17.55 13.32
CA GLU A 116 -5.46 17.31 13.98
C GLU A 116 -5.45 16.10 14.92
N LEU A 117 -4.75 15.02 14.55
CA LEU A 117 -4.79 13.77 15.29
C LEU A 117 -3.75 13.69 16.42
N TYR A 118 -2.63 14.40 16.30
CA TYR A 118 -1.47 14.23 17.16
C TYR A 118 -0.86 15.55 17.66
N ASP A 119 -1.42 16.69 17.25
CA ASP A 119 -0.93 18.05 17.52
C ASP A 119 0.50 18.35 17.02
N VAL A 120 1.02 17.49 16.15
CA VAL A 120 2.34 17.65 15.50
C VAL A 120 2.24 17.36 14.01
N THR A 121 3.07 18.01 13.19
CA THR A 121 3.34 17.63 11.79
C THR A 121 4.47 16.60 11.74
N LEU A 122 4.73 16.00 10.56
CA LEU A 122 5.90 15.15 10.38
C LEU A 122 7.20 15.95 10.61
N SER A 123 7.28 17.16 10.07
CA SER A 123 8.46 18.02 10.23
C SER A 123 8.75 18.31 11.70
N GLU A 124 7.74 18.74 12.47
CA GLU A 124 7.88 18.97 13.91
C GLU A 124 8.29 17.69 14.67
N SER A 125 7.72 16.52 14.31
CA SER A 125 8.07 15.25 14.96
C SER A 125 9.49 14.77 14.63
N LEU A 126 10.05 15.19 13.48
CA LEU A 126 11.44 14.91 13.13
C LEU A 126 12.43 15.79 13.88
N GLU A 127 12.06 17.03 14.19
CA GLU A 127 12.85 17.93 15.04
C GLU A 127 12.93 17.44 16.50
N LEU A 128 11.85 16.81 16.99
CA LEU A 128 11.74 16.27 18.34
C LEU A 128 12.40 14.90 18.52
N ARG A 129 12.86 14.25 17.45
CA ARG A 129 13.45 12.90 17.55
C ARG A 129 14.80 12.94 18.29
N GLU A 130 14.94 12.09 19.31
CA GLU A 130 16.17 11.92 20.09
C GLU A 130 17.19 11.00 19.40
N ASP A 131 16.76 10.12 18.48
CA ASP A 131 17.57 9.08 17.85
C ASP A 131 17.58 9.21 16.32
N GLU A 132 18.74 9.58 15.77
CA GLU A 132 18.96 9.66 14.30
C GLU A 132 18.91 8.28 13.59
N LYS A 133 18.96 7.17 14.33
CA LYS A 133 18.87 5.82 13.74
C LYS A 133 17.47 5.50 13.23
N THR A 134 16.45 6.18 13.75
CA THR A 134 15.08 6.00 13.27
C THR A 134 14.82 6.92 12.07
N THR A 135 14.66 6.35 10.89
CA THR A 135 14.44 7.10 9.64
C THR A 135 13.10 7.84 9.63
N SER A 136 13.05 8.97 8.92
CA SER A 136 11.80 9.75 8.71
C SER A 136 10.68 8.90 8.14
N CYS A 137 11.01 7.99 7.21
CA CYS A 137 10.04 7.03 6.65
C CYS A 137 9.47 6.06 7.69
N SER A 138 10.26 5.67 8.69
CA SER A 138 9.79 4.80 9.78
C SER A 138 8.80 5.53 10.68
N ILE A 139 9.12 6.76 11.08
CA ILE A 139 8.25 7.64 11.87
C ILE A 139 6.95 7.90 11.11
N CYS A 140 7.06 8.43 9.90
CA CYS A 140 5.91 8.70 9.03
C CYS A 140 5.01 7.47 8.85
N GLY A 141 5.61 6.29 8.64
CA GLY A 141 4.88 5.04 8.50
C GLY A 141 4.10 4.64 9.74
N ILE A 142 4.62 4.92 10.95
CA ILE A 142 3.93 4.65 12.23
C ILE A 142 2.72 5.57 12.37
N PHE A 143 2.89 6.89 12.20
CA PHE A 143 1.82 7.87 12.29
C PHE A 143 0.74 7.63 11.22
N ARG A 144 1.12 7.40 9.96
CA ARG A 144 0.18 7.18 8.86
C ARG A 144 -0.69 5.94 9.09
N ARG A 145 -0.09 4.82 9.55
CA ARG A 145 -0.88 3.61 9.87
C ARG A 145 -1.88 3.87 10.98
N ARG A 146 -1.48 4.62 12.01
CA ARG A 146 -2.36 4.98 13.12
C ARG A 146 -3.49 5.91 12.66
N ALA A 147 -3.18 6.90 11.82
CA ALA A 147 -4.16 7.83 11.26
C ALA A 147 -5.20 7.10 10.39
N LEU A 148 -4.76 6.16 9.55
CA LEU A 148 -5.68 5.31 8.77
C LEU A 148 -6.55 4.42 9.66
N ASP A 149 -6.00 3.87 10.75
CA ASP A 149 -6.78 3.08 11.72
C ASP A 149 -7.84 3.94 12.41
N HIS A 150 -7.49 5.20 12.75
CA HIS A 150 -8.43 6.18 13.33
C HIS A 150 -9.56 6.50 12.34
N ALA A 151 -9.20 6.91 11.13
CA ALA A 151 -10.17 7.25 10.07
C ALA A 151 -11.12 6.09 9.78
N ALA A 152 -10.61 4.88 9.65
CA ALA A 152 -11.42 3.70 9.38
C ALA A 152 -12.39 3.38 10.53
N LYS A 153 -11.96 3.58 11.78
CA LYS A 153 -12.80 3.40 12.97
C LYS A 153 -13.92 4.45 13.02
N GLU A 154 -13.59 5.71 12.79
CA GLU A 154 -14.54 6.83 12.78
C GLU A 154 -15.61 6.66 11.69
N LEU A 155 -15.18 6.22 10.49
CA LEU A 155 -16.07 5.97 9.35
C LEU A 155 -16.86 4.65 9.46
N GLY A 156 -16.64 3.84 10.50
CA GLY A 156 -17.28 2.54 10.64
C GLY A 156 -16.85 1.51 9.58
N ALA A 157 -15.65 1.64 9.04
CA ALA A 157 -15.15 0.76 7.97
C ALA A 157 -14.77 -0.62 8.49
N ASN A 158 -14.99 -1.62 7.64
CA ASN A 158 -14.62 -3.01 7.89
C ASN A 158 -13.19 -3.32 7.45
N VAL A 159 -12.71 -2.56 6.45
CA VAL A 159 -11.47 -2.85 5.72
C VAL A 159 -10.70 -1.57 5.42
N ILE A 160 -9.37 -1.63 5.54
CA ILE A 160 -8.43 -0.63 5.01
C ILE A 160 -7.66 -1.27 3.84
N ALA A 161 -7.79 -0.71 2.64
CA ALA A 161 -7.04 -1.09 1.47
C ALA A 161 -5.88 -0.11 1.23
N THR A 162 -4.69 -0.63 0.96
CA THR A 162 -3.50 0.17 0.64
C THR A 162 -2.84 -0.28 -0.66
N GLY A 163 -2.24 0.66 -1.39
CA GLY A 163 -1.63 0.46 -2.71
C GLY A 163 -0.30 -0.30 -2.71
N HIS A 164 0.05 -1.03 -1.66
CA HIS A 164 1.27 -1.82 -1.64
C HIS A 164 1.24 -2.92 -2.71
N ASN A 165 2.28 -2.96 -3.52
CA ASN A 165 2.45 -3.85 -4.65
C ASN A 165 3.41 -5.02 -4.36
N LEU A 166 3.73 -5.82 -5.40
CA LEU A 166 4.66 -6.94 -5.30
C LEU A 166 6.06 -6.48 -4.85
N ASP A 167 6.57 -5.43 -5.49
CA ASP A 167 7.93 -4.90 -5.26
C ASP A 167 8.07 -4.38 -3.82
N ASP A 168 7.05 -3.69 -3.29
CA ASP A 168 7.01 -3.24 -1.89
C ASP A 168 7.11 -4.41 -0.91
N SER A 169 6.42 -5.51 -1.22
CA SER A 169 6.44 -6.71 -0.38
C SER A 169 7.83 -7.33 -0.34
N LEU A 170 8.50 -7.43 -1.49
CA LEU A 170 9.86 -7.98 -1.60
C LEU A 170 10.89 -7.10 -0.90
N GLN A 171 10.83 -5.78 -1.11
CA GLN A 171 11.68 -4.82 -0.42
C GLN A 171 11.50 -4.92 1.10
N THR A 172 10.25 -4.96 1.58
CA THR A 172 9.95 -5.06 3.01
C THR A 172 10.48 -6.37 3.60
N PHE A 173 10.37 -7.48 2.87
CA PHE A 173 10.92 -8.76 3.30
C PHE A 173 12.44 -8.70 3.48
N LEU A 174 13.16 -8.18 2.48
CA LEU A 174 14.61 -8.06 2.55
C LEU A 174 15.04 -7.11 3.67
N ILE A 175 14.38 -5.96 3.83
CA ILE A 175 14.66 -5.03 4.93
C ILE A 175 14.50 -5.72 6.28
N ASN A 176 13.40 -6.44 6.51
CA ASN A 176 13.16 -7.14 7.77
C ASN A 176 14.19 -8.26 8.02
N THR A 177 14.56 -9.00 6.97
CA THR A 177 15.57 -10.05 7.04
C THR A 177 16.94 -9.49 7.38
N LEU A 178 17.37 -8.43 6.69
CA LEU A 178 18.65 -7.78 6.92
C LEU A 178 18.74 -7.07 8.28
N SER A 179 17.60 -6.63 8.81
CA SER A 179 17.50 -6.04 10.15
C SER A 179 17.38 -7.09 11.28
N GLY A 180 17.35 -8.39 10.97
CA GLY A 180 17.17 -9.46 11.95
C GLY A 180 15.78 -9.53 12.57
N ASP A 181 14.76 -8.81 12.02
CA ASP A 181 13.39 -8.78 12.56
C ASP A 181 12.50 -9.85 11.91
N SER A 182 12.80 -11.10 12.25
CA SER A 182 12.06 -12.26 11.71
C SER A 182 10.58 -12.26 12.11
N ASN A 183 10.20 -11.63 13.23
CA ASN A 183 8.80 -11.56 13.67
C ASN A 183 7.92 -10.80 12.66
N LYS A 184 8.46 -9.80 11.96
CA LYS A 184 7.72 -9.05 10.95
C LYS A 184 7.42 -9.87 9.69
N ILE A 185 8.13 -10.96 9.45
CA ILE A 185 7.89 -11.85 8.31
C ILE A 185 6.51 -12.53 8.45
N GLY A 186 6.13 -12.95 9.66
CA GLY A 186 4.82 -13.56 9.93
C GLY A 186 3.62 -12.63 9.63
N TRP A 187 3.84 -11.32 9.49
CA TRP A 187 2.79 -10.34 9.21
C TRP A 187 2.73 -9.91 7.73
N MET A 188 3.45 -10.60 6.85
CA MET A 188 3.56 -10.20 5.44
C MET A 188 2.41 -10.67 4.56
N SER A 189 1.48 -11.47 5.08
CA SER A 189 0.26 -11.83 4.35
C SER A 189 -0.45 -10.58 3.83
N PRO A 190 -0.90 -10.57 2.56
CA PRO A 190 -1.58 -9.41 1.97
C PRO A 190 -2.99 -9.17 2.50
N GLY A 191 -3.56 -10.15 3.23
CA GLY A 191 -4.82 -10.03 3.97
C GLY A 191 -4.59 -10.29 5.46
N SER A 192 -5.25 -9.54 6.34
CA SER A 192 -5.17 -9.77 7.78
C SER A 192 -6.46 -10.42 8.31
N ASP A 193 -6.32 -11.37 9.24
CA ASP A 193 -7.44 -12.02 9.94
C ASP A 193 -7.88 -11.23 11.19
N SER A 194 -7.73 -9.92 11.19
CA SER A 194 -8.13 -9.08 12.33
C SER A 194 -9.65 -9.20 12.56
N LYS A 195 -10.06 -9.40 13.83
CA LYS A 195 -11.47 -9.37 14.25
C LYS A 195 -12.08 -7.96 14.20
N GLN A 196 -11.25 -6.92 14.06
CA GLN A 196 -11.69 -5.52 13.99
C GLN A 196 -11.65 -5.04 12.53
N ILE A 197 -10.74 -4.13 12.20
CA ILE A 197 -10.56 -3.60 10.84
C ILE A 197 -9.48 -4.41 10.14
N ARG A 198 -9.81 -5.03 9.00
CA ARG A 198 -8.84 -5.79 8.20
C ARG A 198 -8.01 -4.85 7.34
N LYS A 199 -6.70 -5.14 7.24
CA LYS A 199 -5.79 -4.42 6.34
C LYS A 199 -5.48 -5.31 5.14
N ILE A 200 -5.70 -4.79 3.94
CA ILE A 200 -5.56 -5.56 2.71
C ILE A 200 -4.65 -4.85 1.69
N LYS A 201 -4.02 -5.65 0.84
CA LYS A 201 -3.12 -5.18 -0.23
C LYS A 201 -3.54 -5.81 -1.56
N PRO A 202 -4.58 -5.28 -2.23
CA PRO A 202 -5.10 -5.88 -3.46
C PRO A 202 -4.10 -5.96 -4.61
N LEU A 203 -3.07 -5.08 -4.60
CA LEU A 203 -2.02 -5.01 -5.62
C LEU A 203 -0.80 -5.89 -5.30
N ALA A 204 -0.81 -6.68 -4.22
CA ALA A 204 0.35 -7.41 -3.71
C ALA A 204 0.95 -8.45 -4.68
N GLU A 205 0.21 -8.89 -5.69
CA GLU A 205 0.68 -9.82 -6.73
C GLU A 205 0.93 -9.14 -8.09
N ILE A 206 0.96 -7.79 -8.13
CA ILE A 206 1.16 -6.98 -9.34
C ILE A 206 2.50 -6.28 -9.25
N TYR A 207 3.30 -6.36 -10.32
CA TYR A 207 4.59 -5.66 -10.42
C TYR A 207 4.41 -4.14 -10.41
N GLU A 208 5.35 -3.41 -9.82
CA GLU A 208 5.36 -1.95 -9.87
C GLU A 208 5.36 -1.44 -11.32
N SER A 209 6.12 -2.07 -12.22
CA SER A 209 6.15 -1.71 -13.64
C SER A 209 4.79 -1.89 -14.34
N GLU A 210 4.00 -2.88 -13.95
CA GLU A 210 2.63 -3.06 -14.47
C GLU A 210 1.69 -1.97 -13.95
N ILE A 211 1.87 -1.51 -12.70
CA ILE A 211 1.08 -0.41 -12.12
C ILE A 211 1.42 0.91 -12.83
N VAL A 212 2.71 1.18 -13.07
CA VAL A 212 3.15 2.36 -13.85
C VAL A 212 2.49 2.35 -15.22
N PHE A 213 2.57 1.25 -15.95
CA PHE A 213 2.00 1.16 -17.29
C PHE A 213 0.46 1.28 -17.27
N TYR A 214 -0.21 0.69 -16.26
CA TYR A 214 -1.66 0.87 -16.07
C TYR A 214 -2.04 2.33 -15.82
N ALA A 215 -1.27 3.04 -15.00
CA ALA A 215 -1.51 4.45 -14.71
C ALA A 215 -1.41 5.30 -15.98
N PHE A 216 -0.37 5.10 -16.79
CA PHE A 216 -0.20 5.81 -18.07
C PHE A 216 -1.30 5.48 -19.08
N THR A 217 -1.64 4.21 -19.26
CA THR A 217 -2.64 3.81 -20.28
C THR A 217 -4.08 4.18 -19.91
N ASN A 218 -4.34 4.53 -18.65
CA ASN A 218 -5.66 5.00 -18.17
C ASN A 218 -5.65 6.49 -17.81
N ASP A 219 -4.63 7.25 -18.20
CA ASP A 219 -4.49 8.70 -17.95
C ASP A 219 -4.76 9.10 -16.48
N LEU A 220 -4.19 8.31 -15.55
CA LEU A 220 -4.34 8.62 -14.12
C LEU A 220 -3.42 9.77 -13.73
N PRO A 221 -3.94 10.83 -13.11
CA PRO A 221 -3.11 11.90 -12.58
C PRO A 221 -2.40 11.41 -11.31
N PHE A 222 -1.09 11.51 -11.23
CA PHE A 222 -0.36 11.19 -10.01
C PHE A 222 0.82 12.13 -9.81
N GLN A 223 1.14 12.37 -8.54
CA GLN A 223 2.30 13.18 -8.17
C GLN A 223 3.58 12.49 -8.61
N THR A 224 4.44 13.23 -9.32
CA THR A 224 5.74 12.76 -9.80
C THR A 224 6.89 13.16 -8.89
N GLU A 225 6.73 14.27 -8.17
CA GLU A 225 7.74 14.74 -7.22
C GLU A 225 7.91 13.75 -6.07
N PRO A 226 9.15 13.33 -5.78
CA PRO A 226 9.43 12.42 -4.68
C PRO A 226 9.30 13.14 -3.32
N CYS A 227 8.96 12.36 -2.28
CA CYS A 227 9.00 12.88 -0.93
C CYS A 227 10.43 13.36 -0.58
N PRO A 228 10.62 14.55 0.02
CA PRO A 228 11.96 15.07 0.37
C PRO A 228 12.75 14.15 1.30
N HIS A 229 12.09 13.28 2.05
CA HIS A 229 12.70 12.30 2.97
C HIS A 229 12.91 10.91 2.34
N MET A 230 12.72 10.73 1.02
CA MET A 230 12.71 9.41 0.37
C MET A 230 14.09 8.71 0.38
N ASN A 231 15.17 9.49 0.42
CA ASN A 231 16.54 8.96 0.28
C ASN A 231 17.14 8.42 1.60
N GLU A 232 16.36 8.38 2.67
CA GLU A 232 16.80 7.80 3.93
C GLU A 232 16.61 6.27 3.93
N GLY A 233 17.70 5.54 4.17
CA GLY A 233 17.69 4.08 4.34
C GLY A 233 17.91 3.27 3.05
N ILE A 234 18.00 1.96 3.24
CA ILE A 234 18.50 0.97 2.26
C ILE A 234 17.46 0.54 1.19
N ARG A 235 16.27 1.17 1.18
CA ARG A 235 15.17 0.74 0.31
C ARG A 235 15.47 0.92 -1.18
N THR A 236 16.21 1.96 -1.53
CA THR A 236 16.58 2.26 -2.92
C THR A 236 17.53 1.20 -3.46
N GLU A 237 18.57 0.85 -2.71
CA GLU A 237 19.55 -0.19 -3.07
C GLU A 237 18.89 -1.57 -3.23
N ILE A 238 17.96 -1.90 -2.33
CA ILE A 238 17.19 -3.15 -2.42
C ILE A 238 16.30 -3.17 -3.66
N ARG A 239 15.69 -2.05 -4.02
CA ARG A 239 14.88 -1.91 -5.25
C ARG A 239 15.74 -2.16 -6.49
N GLU A 240 16.89 -1.51 -6.57
CA GLU A 240 17.84 -1.66 -7.68
C GLU A 240 18.34 -3.09 -7.79
N PHE A 241 18.71 -3.72 -6.69
CA PHE A 241 19.10 -5.11 -6.62
C PHE A 241 18.01 -6.05 -7.16
N LEU A 242 16.78 -5.92 -6.68
CA LEU A 242 15.64 -6.72 -7.12
C LEU A 242 15.32 -6.51 -8.60
N ASN A 243 15.42 -5.27 -9.09
CA ASN A 243 15.21 -4.95 -10.50
C ASN A 243 16.31 -5.55 -11.38
N SER A 244 17.56 -5.49 -10.95
CA SER A 244 18.69 -6.12 -11.64
C SER A 244 18.49 -7.63 -11.77
N LEU A 245 18.14 -8.31 -10.68
CA LEU A 245 17.84 -9.74 -10.70
C LEU A 245 16.68 -10.10 -11.63
N GLU A 246 15.59 -9.35 -11.59
CA GLU A 246 14.41 -9.60 -12.45
C GLU A 246 14.74 -9.39 -13.92
N ASN A 247 15.61 -8.42 -14.26
CA ASN A 247 16.03 -8.20 -15.64
C ASN A 247 16.88 -9.36 -16.20
N GLN A 248 17.70 -9.98 -15.35
CA GLN A 248 18.55 -11.14 -15.71
C GLN A 248 17.77 -12.45 -15.67
N HIS A 249 16.83 -12.57 -14.73
CA HIS A 249 16.10 -13.81 -14.43
C HIS A 249 14.60 -13.50 -14.31
N SER A 250 13.92 -13.33 -15.43
CA SER A 250 12.49 -12.95 -15.47
C SER A 250 11.62 -13.90 -14.66
N GLY A 251 10.80 -13.35 -13.77
CA GLY A 251 9.89 -14.08 -12.88
C GLY A 251 10.47 -14.38 -11.50
N ILE A 252 11.73 -13.99 -11.21
CA ILE A 252 12.34 -14.23 -9.90
C ILE A 252 11.57 -13.53 -8.78
N LYS A 253 11.04 -12.33 -9.02
CA LYS A 253 10.20 -11.60 -8.07
C LYS A 253 8.95 -12.39 -7.69
N ASN A 254 8.25 -12.96 -8.67
CA ASN A 254 7.07 -13.81 -8.42
C ASN A 254 7.43 -15.06 -7.59
N ASN A 255 8.55 -15.70 -7.89
CA ASN A 255 9.01 -16.90 -7.17
C ASN A 255 9.36 -16.54 -5.72
N MET A 256 10.08 -15.45 -5.52
CA MET A 256 10.42 -14.93 -4.19
C MET A 256 9.14 -14.59 -3.39
N TYR A 257 8.18 -13.90 -3.99
CA TYR A 257 6.92 -13.59 -3.32
C TYR A 257 6.16 -14.83 -2.86
N ARG A 258 6.06 -15.86 -3.71
CA ARG A 258 5.43 -17.15 -3.34
C ARG A 258 6.12 -17.80 -2.14
N SER A 259 7.45 -17.73 -2.07
CA SER A 259 8.20 -18.23 -0.93
C SER A 259 7.93 -17.41 0.34
N ILE A 260 7.89 -16.08 0.23
CA ILE A 260 7.60 -15.19 1.33
C ILE A 260 6.22 -15.49 1.95
N ILE A 261 5.20 -15.69 1.12
CA ILE A 261 3.85 -15.99 1.62
C ILE A 261 3.85 -17.32 2.37
N LYS A 262 4.50 -18.37 1.85
CA LYS A 262 4.61 -19.65 2.55
C LYS A 262 5.35 -19.53 3.89
N ILE A 263 6.46 -18.79 3.92
CA ILE A 263 7.20 -18.52 5.16
C ILE A 263 6.32 -17.74 6.15
N SER A 264 5.63 -16.72 5.67
CA SER A 264 4.73 -15.91 6.50
C SER A 264 3.61 -16.74 7.14
N GLU A 265 3.03 -17.69 6.39
CA GLU A 265 2.01 -18.60 6.90
C GLU A 265 2.54 -19.48 8.05
N VAL A 266 3.73 -20.06 7.89
CA VAL A 266 4.37 -20.88 8.92
C VAL A 266 4.76 -20.06 10.15
N MET A 267 5.23 -18.83 9.94
CA MET A 267 5.69 -17.96 11.03
C MET A 267 4.56 -17.21 11.74
N LYS A 268 3.33 -17.28 11.26
CA LYS A 268 2.20 -16.52 11.80
C LYS A 268 1.96 -16.82 13.27
N ASP A 269 2.02 -18.09 13.66
CA ASP A 269 1.78 -18.53 15.03
C ASP A 269 2.95 -18.19 15.99
N VAL A 270 4.18 -18.16 15.46
CA VAL A 270 5.39 -17.84 16.22
C VAL A 270 5.54 -16.32 16.43
N SER A 271 5.02 -15.52 15.48
CA SER A 271 5.13 -14.06 15.48
C SER A 271 4.04 -13.37 16.31
N PHE A 272 3.23 -14.13 17.02
CA PHE A 272 2.10 -13.58 17.78
C PHE A 272 2.62 -12.80 19.01
N LYS A 273 2.46 -11.47 18.99
CA LYS A 273 2.64 -10.64 20.20
C LYS A 273 1.27 -10.33 20.78
N GLU A 274 1.11 -10.53 22.09
CA GLU A 274 -0.10 -10.10 22.78
C GLU A 274 -0.36 -8.60 22.52
N LYS A 275 -1.57 -8.31 22.09
CA LYS A 275 -2.03 -6.93 21.94
C LYS A 275 -2.45 -6.40 23.32
N ARG A 276 -1.84 -5.28 23.71
CA ARG A 276 -2.15 -4.54 24.94
C ARG A 276 -2.84 -3.23 24.59
N ILE A 277 -3.38 -2.58 25.59
CA ILE A 277 -3.96 -1.24 25.47
C ILE A 277 -2.90 -0.22 25.90
N CYS A 278 -2.66 0.77 25.07
CA CYS A 278 -1.74 1.87 25.37
C CYS A 278 -2.24 2.64 26.59
N SER A 279 -1.40 2.84 27.60
CA SER A 279 -1.76 3.57 28.82
C SER A 279 -2.06 5.06 28.58
N ASN A 280 -1.54 5.66 27.47
CA ASN A 280 -1.76 7.08 27.17
C ASN A 280 -3.00 7.31 26.31
N CYS A 281 -3.16 6.59 25.19
CA CYS A 281 -4.21 6.88 24.20
C CYS A 281 -5.30 5.80 24.09
N GLY A 282 -5.25 4.73 24.88
CA GLY A 282 -6.26 3.66 24.85
C GLY A 282 -6.28 2.80 23.58
N ASN A 283 -5.38 3.01 22.63
CA ASN A 283 -5.32 2.24 21.40
C ASN A 283 -4.52 0.93 21.58
N GLN A 284 -4.83 -0.07 20.76
CA GLN A 284 -4.08 -1.33 20.77
C GLN A 284 -2.62 -1.14 20.33
N CYS A 285 -1.69 -1.78 21.05
CA CYS A 285 -0.26 -1.80 20.79
C CYS A 285 0.36 -3.08 21.32
N THR A 286 1.65 -3.29 21.12
CA THR A 286 2.40 -4.44 21.63
C THR A 286 3.18 -4.14 22.93
N GLY A 287 3.34 -2.86 23.28
CA GLY A 287 4.01 -2.40 24.50
C GLY A 287 3.04 -1.80 25.51
N LYS A 288 3.58 -1.24 26.61
CA LYS A 288 2.81 -0.47 27.60
C LYS A 288 2.32 0.87 27.00
N ILE A 289 3.16 1.51 26.22
CA ILE A 289 2.88 2.75 25.48
C ILE A 289 3.05 2.44 23.99
N CYS A 290 2.17 2.98 23.12
CA CYS A 290 2.27 2.76 21.69
C CYS A 290 3.38 3.61 21.06
N ALA A 291 3.87 3.18 19.88
CA ALA A 291 4.96 3.87 19.20
C ALA A 291 4.65 5.35 18.90
N VAL A 292 3.40 5.72 18.59
CA VAL A 292 3.01 7.11 18.40
C VAL A 292 3.17 7.90 19.70
N CYS A 293 2.59 7.42 20.82
CA CYS A 293 2.70 8.11 22.10
C CYS A 293 4.13 8.18 22.70
N ASN A 294 5.05 7.37 22.18
CA ASN A 294 6.47 7.47 22.54
C ASN A 294 7.24 8.51 21.70
N MET A 295 6.63 9.03 20.63
CA MET A 295 7.25 9.96 19.68
C MET A 295 6.69 11.39 19.78
N ILE A 296 5.66 11.57 20.61
CA ILE A 296 5.05 12.84 20.97
C ILE A 296 5.20 12.98 22.54
#